data_1f028f695cea15680be2e13aeeaf96b7
#
_entry.id   1f028f695cea15680be2e13aeeaf96b7
#
_cell.length_a   1.000
_cell.length_b   1.000
_cell.length_c   1.000
_cell.angle_alpha   90.00
_cell.angle_beta   90.00
_cell.angle_gamma   90.00
#
_symmetry.space_group_name_H-M   'P 1'
#
loop_
_entity.id
_entity.type
_entity.pdbx_description
1 polymer ?
#
loop_
_entity_poly.entity_id
_entity_poly.type
_entity_poly.pdbx_seq_one_letter_code
_entity_poly.pdbx_strand_id
1 'polypeptide(L)'
;ASDVYKRQRQVEVTINGIGERAGNTALEEIAMIIKSHHEIDIQTNINTQKIYPTSRMVSSLMNMPVQPNKAIVGRNAFAHSSGIHQDGVLKNVQTYEIIDPHDVGIDDNSIVLTARSGRAALKNRLSILGVDLEQEKLDKVYDEFLKLADKKKDINDDDIFCLLYTSPSPRD
;
A
#
# COMPACT_ATOMS: atom_id res chain seq x y z
N ALA A 1 19.24 33.91 4.73
CA ALA A 1 18.04 33.06 4.95
C ALA A 1 18.42 31.61 5.23
N SER A 2 19.43 31.05 4.54
CA SER A 2 19.83 29.62 4.72
C SER A 2 20.35 29.28 6.12
N ASP A 3 20.92 30.23 6.84
CA ASP A 3 21.55 29.98 8.15
C ASP A 3 20.55 29.82 9.30
N VAL A 4 19.37 30.39 9.18
CA VAL A 4 18.29 30.25 10.17
C VAL A 4 17.74 28.82 10.16
N TYR A 5 17.57 28.23 8.99
CA TYR A 5 17.03 26.87 8.84
C TYR A 5 17.99 25.79 9.34
N LYS A 6 19.29 25.99 9.24
CA LYS A 6 20.30 25.04 9.77
C LYS A 6 20.31 24.93 11.29
N ARG A 7 19.68 25.86 12.02
CA ARG A 7 19.61 25.87 13.47
C ARG A 7 18.34 25.25 14.05
N GLN A 8 17.34 24.99 13.19
CA GLN A 8 16.11 24.37 13.64
C GLN A 8 16.35 22.94 14.15
N ARG A 9 15.74 22.62 15.26
CA ARG A 9 15.79 21.31 15.90
C ARG A 9 14.39 20.73 16.09
N GLN A 10 13.37 21.50 15.80
CA GLN A 10 11.98 21.14 15.91
C GLN A 10 11.23 21.57 14.68
N VAL A 11 10.37 20.70 14.17
CA VAL A 11 9.42 20.97 13.11
C VAL A 11 8.02 20.62 13.58
N GLU A 12 7.04 21.45 13.22
CA GLU A 12 5.64 21.17 13.48
C GLU A 12 5.04 20.57 12.21
N VAL A 13 4.40 19.41 12.38
CA VAL A 13 3.86 18.62 11.29
C VAL A 13 2.52 18.02 11.70
N THR A 14 1.74 17.55 10.75
CA THR A 14 0.46 16.91 11.01
C THR A 14 0.36 15.58 10.30
N ILE A 15 -0.40 14.64 10.86
CA ILE A 15 -0.70 13.37 10.21
C ILE A 15 -1.51 13.65 8.94
N ASN A 16 -1.14 13.02 7.83
CA ASN A 16 -1.72 13.21 6.50
C ASN A 16 -1.57 14.64 5.95
N GLY A 17 -0.80 15.50 6.61
CA GLY A 17 -0.69 16.91 6.22
C GLY A 17 -1.96 17.71 6.46
N ILE A 18 -2.85 17.27 7.35
CA ILE A 18 -4.13 17.95 7.64
C ILE A 18 -3.87 19.34 8.20
N GLY A 19 -4.60 20.33 7.69
CA GLY A 19 -4.51 21.72 8.13
C GLY A 19 -5.44 22.62 7.32
N GLU A 20 -5.44 23.90 7.65
CA GLU A 20 -6.22 24.88 6.91
C GLU A 20 -5.75 25.01 5.45
N ARG A 21 -6.63 25.36 4.55
CA ARG A 21 -6.40 25.64 3.13
C ARG A 21 -5.71 24.47 2.41
N ALA A 22 -4.42 24.62 2.12
CA ALA A 22 -3.60 23.58 1.45
C ALA A 22 -3.02 22.54 2.39
N GLY A 23 -3.28 22.63 3.69
CA GLY A 23 -2.76 21.74 4.71
C GLY A 23 -1.39 22.15 5.25
N ASN A 24 -0.81 21.27 6.05
CA ASN A 24 0.50 21.39 6.68
C ASN A 24 1.49 20.37 6.10
N THR A 25 2.74 20.45 6.53
CA THR A 25 3.74 19.41 6.25
C THR A 25 3.32 18.10 6.89
N ALA A 26 3.42 17.02 6.14
CA ALA A 26 3.01 15.70 6.60
C ALA A 26 4.08 15.04 7.48
N LEU A 27 3.67 14.52 8.65
CA LEU A 27 4.55 13.84 9.59
C LEU A 27 5.20 12.62 8.95
N GLU A 28 4.44 11.83 8.23
CA GLU A 28 4.88 10.61 7.56
C GLU A 28 6.01 10.87 6.56
N GLU A 29 5.95 11.97 5.82
CA GLU A 29 6.96 12.33 4.83
C GLU A 29 8.27 12.74 5.53
N ILE A 30 8.20 13.57 6.58
CA ILE A 30 9.38 13.99 7.33
C ILE A 30 10.03 12.80 8.06
N ALA A 31 9.22 11.95 8.70
CA ALA A 31 9.73 10.78 9.42
C ALA A 31 10.48 9.83 8.48
N MET A 32 9.92 9.58 7.30
CA MET A 32 10.53 8.67 6.32
C MET A 32 11.73 9.29 5.60
N ILE A 33 11.77 10.61 5.37
CA ILE A 33 12.97 11.29 4.90
C ILE A 33 14.12 11.09 5.91
N ILE A 34 13.89 11.31 7.20
CA ILE A 34 14.90 11.12 8.24
C ILE A 34 15.38 9.66 8.29
N LYS A 35 14.46 8.69 8.14
CA LYS A 35 14.79 7.26 8.16
C LYS A 35 15.58 6.81 6.93
N SER A 36 15.23 7.31 5.74
CA SER A 36 15.79 6.84 4.47
C SER A 36 17.12 7.52 4.10
N HIS A 37 17.38 8.71 4.64
CA HIS A 37 18.57 9.51 4.34
C HIS A 37 19.58 9.44 5.47
N HIS A 38 20.40 8.38 5.46
CA HIS A 38 21.43 8.14 6.49
C HIS A 38 22.54 9.21 6.53
N GLU A 39 22.67 10.01 5.46
CA GLU A 39 23.59 11.15 5.38
C GLU A 39 23.10 12.36 6.18
N ILE A 40 21.86 12.38 6.63
CA ILE A 40 21.29 13.42 7.48
C ILE A 40 21.61 13.07 8.94
N ASP A 41 22.41 13.88 9.61
CA ASP A 41 22.74 13.71 11.05
C ASP A 41 21.56 14.19 11.93
N ILE A 42 20.41 13.58 11.74
CA ILE A 42 19.17 13.82 12.49
C ILE A 42 18.51 12.47 12.78
N GLN A 43 17.99 12.30 13.98
CA GLN A 43 17.27 11.11 14.40
C GLN A 43 15.89 11.46 14.95
N THR A 44 14.97 10.52 14.84
CA THR A 44 13.63 10.63 15.41
C THR A 44 13.24 9.33 16.13
N ASN A 45 12.46 9.44 17.20
CA ASN A 45 11.91 8.30 17.93
C ASN A 45 10.52 7.89 17.42
N ILE A 46 10.09 8.39 16.25
CA ILE A 46 8.81 8.02 15.67
C ILE A 46 8.86 6.55 15.25
N ASN A 47 7.91 5.76 15.77
CA ASN A 47 7.73 4.38 15.32
C ASN A 47 7.10 4.39 13.91
N THR A 48 7.93 4.21 12.90
CA THR A 48 7.51 4.29 11.50
C THR A 48 6.49 3.21 11.13
N GLN A 49 6.53 2.02 11.74
CA GLN A 49 5.54 0.95 11.53
C GLN A 49 4.12 1.32 12.00
N LYS A 50 3.95 2.42 12.73
CA LYS A 50 2.65 2.94 13.09
C LYS A 50 2.13 4.04 12.16
N ILE A 51 2.92 4.46 11.18
CA ILE A 51 2.57 5.54 10.26
C ILE A 51 1.30 5.21 9.47
N TYR A 52 1.29 4.11 8.74
CA TYR A 52 0.15 3.74 7.89
C TYR A 52 -1.13 3.46 8.71
N PRO A 53 -1.11 2.65 9.77
CA PRO A 53 -2.29 2.46 10.61
C PRO A 53 -2.84 3.77 11.21
N THR A 54 -1.95 4.66 11.66
CA THR A 54 -2.35 5.96 12.21
C THR A 54 -2.97 6.86 11.14
N SER A 55 -2.36 6.91 9.95
CA SER A 55 -2.90 7.64 8.81
C SER A 55 -4.32 7.19 8.46
N ARG A 56 -4.55 5.88 8.41
CA ARG A 56 -5.87 5.30 8.13
C ARG A 56 -6.89 5.64 9.23
N MET A 57 -6.49 5.54 10.49
CA MET A 57 -7.34 5.90 11.63
C MET A 57 -7.76 7.37 11.58
N VAL A 58 -6.81 8.28 11.40
CA VAL A 58 -7.08 9.73 11.31
C VAL A 58 -7.98 10.05 10.11
N SER A 59 -7.69 9.46 8.95
CA SER A 59 -8.52 9.61 7.75
C SER A 59 -9.99 9.20 8.00
N SER A 60 -10.18 8.08 8.71
CA SER A 60 -11.54 7.59 9.05
C SER A 60 -12.24 8.50 10.05
N LEU A 61 -11.57 8.86 11.16
CA LEU A 61 -12.16 9.69 12.21
C LEU A 61 -12.51 11.10 11.74
N MET A 62 -11.68 11.67 10.88
CA MET A 62 -11.89 13.01 10.31
C MET A 62 -12.82 13.01 9.09
N ASN A 63 -13.21 11.84 8.58
CA ASN A 63 -13.90 11.68 7.31
C ASN A 63 -13.20 12.42 6.14
N MET A 64 -11.87 12.40 6.16
CA MET A 64 -11.01 13.03 5.17
C MET A 64 -10.16 11.95 4.49
N PRO A 65 -10.59 11.40 3.34
CA PRO A 65 -9.85 10.35 2.66
C PRO A 65 -8.49 10.86 2.16
N VAL A 66 -7.46 10.05 2.40
CA VAL A 66 -6.12 10.31 1.88
C VAL A 66 -6.13 10.19 0.36
N GLN A 67 -5.49 11.14 -0.31
CA GLN A 67 -5.35 11.09 -1.78
C GLN A 67 -4.62 9.81 -2.19
N PRO A 68 -5.07 9.12 -3.26
CA PRO A 68 -4.48 7.85 -3.69
C PRO A 68 -2.98 7.91 -3.99
N ASN A 69 -2.51 9.03 -4.50
CA ASN A 69 -1.11 9.27 -4.86
C ASN A 69 -0.30 10.00 -3.78
N LYS A 70 -0.83 10.14 -2.56
CA LYS A 70 -0.07 10.76 -1.48
C LYS A 70 1.15 9.91 -1.15
N ALA A 71 2.29 10.58 -0.98
CA ALA A 71 3.52 9.89 -0.59
C ALA A 71 3.33 9.12 0.73
N ILE A 72 3.98 8.00 0.87
CA ILE A 72 4.06 7.11 2.05
C ILE A 72 2.73 6.43 2.41
N VAL A 73 1.60 7.14 2.44
CA VAL A 73 0.33 6.64 2.98
C VAL A 73 -0.80 6.56 1.96
N GLY A 74 -0.58 7.03 0.73
CA GLY A 74 -1.54 6.87 -0.35
C GLY A 74 -1.62 5.41 -0.81
N ARG A 75 -2.81 4.96 -1.21
CA ARG A 75 -3.01 3.57 -1.66
C ARG A 75 -2.16 3.18 -2.88
N ASN A 76 -1.72 4.17 -3.68
CA ASN A 76 -0.87 3.95 -4.84
C ASN A 76 0.64 4.04 -4.51
N ALA A 77 1.00 4.42 -3.27
CA ALA A 77 2.39 4.66 -2.90
C ALA A 77 3.28 3.43 -3.10
N PHE A 78 2.71 2.24 -2.83
CA PHE A 78 3.38 0.94 -2.97
C PHE A 78 2.70 0.03 -4.00
N ALA A 79 1.84 0.59 -4.87
CA ALA A 79 1.11 -0.18 -5.88
C ALA A 79 1.91 -0.26 -7.19
N HIS A 80 2.31 -1.45 -7.55
CA HIS A 80 2.94 -1.73 -8.84
C HIS A 80 1.89 -2.17 -9.86
N SER A 81 1.61 -1.34 -10.86
CA SER A 81 0.56 -1.59 -11.85
C SER A 81 1.04 -2.29 -13.12
N SER A 82 2.34 -2.46 -13.33
CA SER A 82 2.87 -3.11 -14.53
C SER A 82 3.60 -4.41 -14.20
N GLY A 83 3.42 -5.44 -15.05
CA GLY A 83 4.08 -6.74 -14.90
C GLY A 83 5.62 -6.63 -14.91
N ILE A 84 6.19 -5.65 -15.62
CA ILE A 84 7.64 -5.40 -15.65
C ILE A 84 8.12 -4.92 -14.28
N HIS A 85 7.37 -4.05 -13.60
CA HIS A 85 7.70 -3.59 -12.25
C HIS A 85 7.55 -4.72 -11.23
N GLN A 86 6.52 -5.57 -11.36
CA GLN A 86 6.35 -6.74 -10.49
C GLN A 86 7.49 -7.76 -10.65
N ASP A 87 7.94 -8.03 -11.87
CA ASP A 87 9.08 -8.92 -12.12
C ASP A 87 10.40 -8.31 -11.62
N GLY A 88 10.56 -6.99 -11.70
CA GLY A 88 11.71 -6.25 -11.16
C GLY A 88 11.78 -6.31 -9.63
N VAL A 89 10.66 -6.12 -8.95
CA VAL A 89 10.54 -6.24 -7.47
C VAL A 89 10.82 -7.66 -7.02
N LEU A 90 10.32 -8.68 -7.73
CA LEU A 90 10.62 -10.10 -7.43
C LEU A 90 12.11 -10.46 -7.58
N LYS A 91 12.83 -9.76 -8.46
CA LYS A 91 14.27 -10.00 -8.70
C LYS A 91 15.17 -9.16 -7.79
N ASN A 92 14.79 -7.94 -7.49
CA ASN A 92 15.53 -7.06 -6.59
C ASN A 92 14.64 -5.90 -6.08
N VAL A 93 14.09 -6.05 -4.89
CA VAL A 93 13.19 -5.06 -4.25
C VAL A 93 13.84 -3.68 -4.17
N GLN A 94 15.14 -3.59 -3.86
CA GLN A 94 15.87 -2.33 -3.72
C GLN A 94 15.99 -1.51 -5.02
N THR A 95 15.72 -2.09 -6.17
CA THR A 95 15.84 -1.38 -7.46
C THR A 95 14.68 -0.42 -7.71
N TYR A 96 13.50 -0.67 -7.12
CA TYR A 96 12.29 0.09 -7.37
C TYR A 96 11.65 0.70 -6.12
N GLU A 97 12.02 0.21 -4.93
CA GLU A 97 11.49 0.69 -3.66
C GLU A 97 12.63 1.17 -2.76
N ILE A 98 12.70 2.48 -2.55
CA ILE A 98 13.62 3.09 -1.57
C ILE A 98 13.10 2.84 -0.15
N ILE A 99 11.79 2.67 0.01
CA ILE A 99 11.09 2.47 1.27
C ILE A 99 10.36 1.12 1.20
N ASP A 100 10.68 0.22 2.12
CA ASP A 100 9.95 -1.04 2.29
C ASP A 100 8.54 -0.75 2.86
N PRO A 101 7.46 -1.30 2.28
CA PRO A 101 6.09 -1.18 2.82
C PRO A 101 5.99 -1.56 4.30
N HIS A 102 6.72 -2.58 4.75
CA HIS A 102 6.77 -3.00 6.15
C HIS A 102 7.35 -1.92 7.07
N ASP A 103 8.24 -1.08 6.57
CA ASP A 103 8.83 0.03 7.32
C ASP A 103 7.81 1.06 7.78
N VAL A 104 6.69 1.15 7.08
CA VAL A 104 5.60 2.09 7.40
C VAL A 104 4.36 1.39 7.98
N GLY A 105 4.45 0.07 8.19
CA GLY A 105 3.38 -0.76 8.77
C GLY A 105 2.29 -1.13 7.78
N ILE A 106 2.68 -1.32 6.53
CA ILE A 106 1.85 -1.96 5.51
C ILE A 106 2.23 -3.43 5.50
N ASP A 107 1.32 -4.28 5.93
CA ASP A 107 1.47 -5.72 5.86
C ASP A 107 1.14 -6.22 4.44
N ASP A 108 1.66 -7.38 4.04
CA ASP A 108 1.36 -8.04 2.77
C ASP A 108 -0.15 -8.22 2.54
N ASN A 109 -0.90 -8.26 3.64
CA ASN A 109 -2.36 -8.34 3.65
C ASN A 109 -3.08 -7.06 3.17
N SER A 110 -2.40 -5.94 3.06
CA SER A 110 -3.01 -4.65 2.66
C SER A 110 -2.97 -4.36 1.15
N ILE A 111 -2.39 -5.27 0.35
CA ILE A 111 -2.34 -5.12 -1.10
C ILE A 111 -3.75 -5.31 -1.67
N VAL A 112 -4.32 -4.22 -2.19
CA VAL A 112 -5.63 -4.25 -2.84
C VAL A 112 -5.49 -4.71 -4.28
N LEU A 113 -6.23 -5.76 -4.65
CA LEU A 113 -6.29 -6.21 -6.03
C LEU A 113 -7.23 -5.31 -6.86
N THR A 114 -6.83 -5.05 -8.10
CA THR A 114 -7.56 -4.21 -9.05
C THR A 114 -7.68 -4.93 -10.40
N ALA A 115 -8.46 -4.39 -11.33
CA ALA A 115 -8.55 -4.90 -12.70
C ALA A 115 -7.20 -5.03 -13.44
N ARG A 116 -6.16 -4.36 -12.95
CA ARG A 116 -4.79 -4.42 -13.50
C ARG A 116 -3.91 -5.46 -12.83
N SER A 117 -4.40 -6.10 -11.77
CA SER A 117 -3.65 -7.16 -11.08
C SER A 117 -3.63 -8.43 -11.93
N GLY A 118 -2.42 -8.94 -12.18
CA GLY A 118 -2.22 -10.16 -12.95
C GLY A 118 -2.49 -11.44 -12.16
N ARG A 119 -2.48 -12.60 -12.85
CA ARG A 119 -2.65 -13.94 -12.23
C ARG A 119 -1.69 -14.21 -11.09
N ALA A 120 -0.45 -13.74 -11.21
CA ALA A 120 0.57 -13.91 -10.15
C ALA A 120 0.17 -13.17 -8.86
N ALA A 121 -0.40 -11.97 -8.97
CA ALA A 121 -0.87 -11.20 -7.82
C ALA A 121 -2.08 -11.87 -7.14
N LEU A 122 -3.04 -12.38 -7.93
CA LEU A 122 -4.16 -13.15 -7.39
C LEU A 122 -3.70 -14.44 -6.71
N LYS A 123 -2.78 -15.19 -7.34
CA LYS A 123 -2.21 -16.42 -6.76
C LYS A 123 -1.50 -16.14 -5.44
N ASN A 124 -0.67 -15.11 -5.39
CA ASN A 124 0.02 -14.71 -4.16
C ASN A 124 -0.99 -14.35 -3.06
N ARG A 125 -2.04 -13.59 -3.38
CA ARG A 125 -3.08 -13.24 -2.41
C ARG A 125 -3.83 -14.46 -1.90
N LEU A 126 -4.18 -15.39 -2.77
CA LEU A 126 -4.81 -16.66 -2.40
C LEU A 126 -3.91 -17.47 -1.47
N SER A 127 -2.60 -17.56 -1.75
CA SER A 127 -1.63 -18.24 -0.89
C SER A 127 -1.53 -17.58 0.50
N ILE A 128 -1.53 -16.25 0.59
CA ILE A 128 -1.58 -15.51 1.87
C ILE A 128 -2.85 -15.84 2.65
N LEU A 129 -3.99 -16.01 1.96
CA LEU A 129 -5.26 -16.40 2.56
C LEU A 129 -5.35 -17.91 2.88
N GLY A 130 -4.25 -18.67 2.66
CA GLY A 130 -4.18 -20.10 2.93
C GLY A 130 -4.86 -20.97 1.88
N VAL A 131 -5.10 -20.43 0.68
CA VAL A 131 -5.77 -21.14 -0.42
C VAL A 131 -4.76 -21.37 -1.55
N ASP A 132 -4.35 -22.60 -1.75
CA ASP A 132 -3.57 -23.02 -2.91
C ASP A 132 -4.47 -23.65 -3.96
N LEU A 133 -4.46 -23.10 -5.17
CA LEU A 133 -5.23 -23.59 -6.31
C LEU A 133 -4.31 -24.17 -7.39
N GLU A 134 -4.73 -25.28 -7.98
CA GLU A 134 -4.15 -25.79 -9.22
C GLU A 134 -4.35 -24.79 -10.37
N GLN A 135 -3.49 -24.83 -11.38
CA GLN A 135 -3.45 -23.85 -12.45
C GLN A 135 -4.80 -23.70 -13.17
N GLU A 136 -5.50 -24.80 -13.46
CA GLU A 136 -6.80 -24.78 -14.15
C GLU A 136 -7.88 -24.07 -13.31
N LYS A 137 -7.87 -24.28 -11.99
CA LYS A 137 -8.79 -23.61 -11.07
C LYS A 137 -8.44 -22.15 -10.90
N LEU A 138 -7.15 -21.83 -10.84
CA LEU A 138 -6.67 -20.45 -10.76
C LEU A 138 -7.13 -19.65 -11.99
N ASP A 139 -7.04 -20.23 -13.20
CA ASP A 139 -7.45 -19.54 -14.42
C ASP A 139 -8.95 -19.24 -14.44
N LYS A 140 -9.79 -20.17 -13.97
CA LYS A 140 -11.23 -19.94 -13.83
C LYS A 140 -11.56 -18.84 -12.80
N VAL A 141 -10.92 -18.90 -11.65
CA VAL A 141 -11.09 -17.87 -10.60
C VAL A 141 -10.59 -16.51 -11.09
N TYR A 142 -9.53 -16.49 -11.88
CA TYR A 142 -9.00 -15.26 -12.47
C TYR A 142 -9.96 -14.64 -13.48
N ASP A 143 -10.64 -15.43 -14.30
CA ASP A 143 -11.65 -14.92 -15.25
C ASP A 143 -12.86 -14.30 -14.51
N GLU A 144 -13.31 -14.91 -13.43
CA GLU A 144 -14.37 -14.35 -12.58
C GLU A 144 -13.88 -13.11 -11.81
N PHE A 145 -12.62 -13.12 -11.35
CA PHE A 145 -11.98 -11.97 -10.75
C PHE A 145 -11.96 -10.76 -11.68
N LEU A 146 -11.63 -10.93 -12.96
CA LEU A 146 -11.65 -9.84 -13.95
C LEU A 146 -13.06 -9.27 -14.14
N LYS A 147 -14.08 -10.13 -14.22
CA LYS A 147 -15.49 -9.70 -14.32
C LYS A 147 -15.94 -8.88 -13.10
N LEU A 148 -15.45 -9.26 -11.91
CA LEU A 148 -15.73 -8.52 -10.69
C LEU A 148 -14.97 -7.20 -10.66
N ALA A 149 -13.69 -7.19 -11.08
CA ALA A 149 -12.83 -6.03 -11.12
C ALA A 149 -13.29 -4.96 -12.11
N ASP A 150 -14.00 -5.34 -13.16
CA ASP A 150 -14.66 -4.40 -14.09
C ASP A 150 -15.85 -3.67 -13.43
N LYS A 151 -16.48 -4.29 -12.44
CA LYS A 151 -17.64 -3.74 -11.72
C LYS A 151 -17.26 -3.02 -10.44
N LYS A 152 -16.20 -3.46 -9.77
CA LYS A 152 -15.76 -2.98 -8.47
C LYS A 152 -14.28 -2.59 -8.54
N LYS A 153 -13.98 -1.34 -8.22
CA LYS A 153 -12.64 -0.75 -8.40
C LYS A 153 -11.58 -1.38 -7.49
N ASP A 154 -11.94 -1.70 -6.26
CA ASP A 154 -11.05 -2.25 -5.24
C ASP A 154 -11.64 -3.58 -4.76
N ILE A 155 -10.92 -4.68 -4.94
CA ILE A 155 -11.35 -6.02 -4.55
C ILE A 155 -10.66 -6.37 -3.23
N ASN A 156 -11.46 -6.71 -2.23
CA ASN A 156 -11.00 -7.13 -0.92
C ASN A 156 -11.03 -8.66 -0.75
N ASP A 157 -10.60 -9.14 0.40
CA ASP A 157 -10.52 -10.58 0.69
C ASP A 157 -11.88 -11.27 0.70
N ASP A 158 -12.91 -10.60 1.21
CA ASP A 158 -14.26 -11.14 1.21
C ASP A 158 -14.78 -11.36 -0.20
N ASP A 159 -14.45 -10.45 -1.13
CA ASP A 159 -14.77 -10.61 -2.55
C ASP A 159 -14.07 -11.83 -3.16
N ILE A 160 -12.79 -12.04 -2.79
CA ILE A 160 -12.01 -13.19 -3.25
C ILE A 160 -12.60 -14.49 -2.70
N PHE A 161 -12.97 -14.52 -1.43
CA PHE A 161 -13.65 -15.67 -0.85
C PHE A 161 -14.98 -15.97 -1.56
N CYS A 162 -15.78 -14.93 -1.85
CA CYS A 162 -17.01 -15.11 -2.63
C CYS A 162 -16.73 -15.77 -4.00
N LEU A 163 -15.67 -15.34 -4.71
CA LEU A 163 -15.31 -15.96 -6.00
C LEU A 163 -14.95 -17.44 -5.87
N LEU A 164 -14.30 -17.83 -4.78
CA LEU A 164 -13.94 -19.24 -4.53
C LEU A 164 -15.18 -20.13 -4.28
N TYR A 165 -16.20 -19.59 -3.62
CA TYR A 165 -17.42 -20.33 -3.29
C TYR A 165 -18.48 -20.30 -4.39
N THR A 166 -18.45 -19.32 -5.29
CA THR A 166 -19.39 -19.19 -6.42
C THR A 166 -18.91 -19.89 -7.68
N SER A 167 -17.65 -20.33 -7.73
CA SER A 167 -17.21 -21.24 -8.82
C SER A 167 -17.96 -22.57 -8.68
N PRO A 168 -18.59 -23.06 -9.76
CA PRO A 168 -19.35 -24.30 -9.71
C PRO A 168 -18.50 -25.44 -9.18
N SER A 169 -18.99 -26.05 -8.10
CA SER A 169 -18.41 -27.29 -7.53
C SER A 169 -18.42 -28.37 -8.62
N PRO A 170 -17.37 -29.21 -8.72
CA PRO A 170 -17.38 -30.32 -9.69
C PRO A 170 -18.27 -31.50 -9.26
N ARG A 171 -19.47 -31.21 -8.75
CA ARG A 171 -20.50 -32.16 -8.34
C ARG A 171 -21.85 -31.76 -8.89
N ASP A 172 -21.94 -31.56 -10.20
CA ASP A 172 -23.19 -31.66 -10.97
C ASP A 172 -22.84 -32.14 -12.39
#